data_cc51b137d90d5e9ce23db8b88c142a64
#
_entry.id   cc51b137d90d5e9ce23db8b88c142a64
#
_cell.length_a   1.000
_cell.length_b   1.000
_cell.length_c   1.000
_cell.angle_alpha   90.00
_cell.angle_beta   90.00
_cell.angle_gamma   90.00
#
_symmetry.space_group_name_H-M   'P 1'
#
loop_
_entity.id
_entity.type
_entity.pdbx_description
1 polymer ?
#
loop_
_entity_poly.entity_id
_entity_poly.type
_entity_poly.pdbx_seq_one_letter_code
_entity_poly.pdbx_strand_id
1 'polypeptide(L)'
;MDFYEDGNAVHTLDTNNILTGTFFRMFLGLLASAGTAFYVYSSGLYITMIENGFFWGLALAELVVVILFSLLFKKLSPATVTVLFFGYAFLNGFTLSVIFAAYEMSSIVYAFAGTSALFGILAFLGYKTDKDISSFGTILNVALIIGLVLTFINLFVGSTFLDIALDWAILAIFCGLTFYDMNKIKVMHEAGFCDDEKLYVYGAMELYLDFINIFLRILSLFGKNKD
;
A
#
# COMPACT_ATOMS: atom_id res chain seq x y z
N MET A 1 20.21 -33.21 43.05
CA MET A 1 21.11 -33.12 41.87
C MET A 1 20.26 -32.99 40.66
N ASP A 2 19.81 -31.76 40.47
CA ASP A 2 18.71 -31.39 39.55
C ASP A 2 19.32 -30.71 38.36
N PHE A 3 19.26 -31.38 37.22
CA PHE A 3 19.58 -30.84 35.90
C PHE A 3 18.40 -31.09 34.98
N TYR A 4 17.42 -30.20 34.99
CA TYR A 4 16.53 -29.93 33.88
C TYR A 4 15.89 -28.56 34.09
N GLU A 5 16.68 -27.49 34.02
CA GLU A 5 16.19 -26.20 33.58
C GLU A 5 16.37 -26.13 32.07
N ASP A 6 15.38 -26.68 31.41
CA ASP A 6 15.30 -26.64 29.95
C ASP A 6 14.75 -25.30 29.54
N GLY A 7 15.63 -24.49 28.94
CA GLY A 7 15.36 -23.18 28.41
C GLY A 7 14.43 -23.21 27.20
N ASN A 8 13.18 -23.53 27.45
CA ASN A 8 12.08 -23.05 26.62
C ASN A 8 11.72 -21.65 27.09
N ALA A 9 12.60 -20.69 26.80
CA ALA A 9 12.15 -19.34 26.54
C ALA A 9 11.21 -19.46 25.35
N VAL A 10 9.93 -19.75 25.63
CA VAL A 10 8.84 -19.44 24.75
C VAL A 10 9.00 -17.94 24.52
N HIS A 11 9.62 -17.57 23.40
CA HIS A 11 9.47 -16.26 22.82
C HIS A 11 7.95 -16.11 22.67
N THR A 12 7.29 -15.58 23.68
CA THR A 12 5.98 -14.99 23.52
C THR A 12 6.22 -13.86 22.54
N LEU A 13 6.13 -14.21 21.28
CA LEU A 13 6.23 -13.27 20.15
C LEU A 13 5.22 -12.18 20.49
N ASP A 14 5.72 -11.01 20.82
CA ASP A 14 4.87 -9.90 21.24
C ASP A 14 4.19 -9.38 19.98
N THR A 15 3.13 -10.07 19.60
CA THR A 15 2.36 -9.84 18.36
C THR A 15 1.82 -8.41 18.30
N ASN A 16 1.75 -7.72 19.46
CA ASN A 16 1.43 -6.31 19.50
C ASN A 16 2.56 -5.45 18.90
N ASN A 17 3.81 -5.87 19.01
CA ASN A 17 4.94 -5.11 18.48
C ASN A 17 4.97 -5.12 16.95
N ILE A 18 4.62 -6.26 16.30
CA ILE A 18 4.58 -6.32 14.83
C ILE A 18 3.51 -5.38 14.25
N LEU A 19 2.32 -5.37 14.85
CA LEU A 19 1.25 -4.47 14.44
C LEU A 19 1.67 -3.01 14.61
N THR A 20 2.09 -2.65 15.83
CA THR A 20 2.47 -1.28 16.15
C THR A 20 3.62 -0.80 15.27
N GLY A 21 4.66 -1.63 15.09
CA GLY A 21 5.81 -1.31 14.25
C GLY A 21 5.45 -1.12 12.78
N THR A 22 4.61 -2.00 12.24
CA THR A 22 4.14 -1.94 10.84
C THR A 22 3.25 -0.73 10.60
N PHE A 23 2.20 -0.54 11.40
CA PHE A 23 1.27 0.58 11.24
C PHE A 23 1.92 1.93 11.48
N PHE A 24 2.85 2.03 12.43
CA PHE A 24 3.58 3.28 12.67
C PHE A 24 4.41 3.69 11.45
N ARG A 25 5.14 2.75 10.83
CA ARG A 25 5.92 3.03 9.62
C ARG A 25 5.03 3.35 8.42
N MET A 26 3.94 2.60 8.23
CA MET A 26 2.93 2.90 7.22
C MET A 26 2.37 4.32 7.38
N PHE A 27 2.01 4.71 8.61
CA PHE A 27 1.50 6.05 8.91
C PHE A 27 2.53 7.14 8.56
N LEU A 28 3.81 6.93 8.90
CA LEU A 28 4.88 7.86 8.52
C LEU A 28 5.05 7.94 7.00
N GLY A 29 4.91 6.83 6.28
CA GLY A 29 4.91 6.79 4.82
C GLY A 29 3.76 7.60 4.23
N LEU A 30 2.54 7.41 4.76
CA LEU A 30 1.36 8.19 4.34
C LEU A 30 1.54 9.68 4.60
N LEU A 31 2.10 10.08 5.76
CA LEU A 31 2.43 11.48 6.05
C LEU A 31 3.47 12.05 5.10
N ALA A 32 4.51 11.28 4.77
CA ALA A 32 5.53 11.68 3.81
C ALA A 32 4.92 11.94 2.43
N SER A 33 4.06 11.02 1.95
CA SER A 33 3.36 11.19 0.67
C SER A 33 2.40 12.36 0.69
N ALA A 34 1.59 12.52 1.73
CA ALA A 34 0.64 13.63 1.85
C ALA A 34 1.36 14.99 1.92
N GLY A 35 2.44 15.08 2.70
CA GLY A 35 3.26 16.28 2.81
C GLY A 35 3.92 16.66 1.48
N THR A 36 4.50 15.67 0.78
CA THR A 36 5.09 15.88 -0.55
C THR A 36 4.03 16.29 -1.56
N ALA A 37 2.89 15.59 -1.61
CA ALA A 37 1.80 15.90 -2.53
C ALA A 37 1.25 17.31 -2.34
N PHE A 38 1.04 17.72 -1.09
CA PHE A 38 0.60 19.08 -0.76
C PHE A 38 1.64 20.15 -1.14
N TYR A 39 2.92 19.88 -0.88
CA TYR A 39 4.01 20.80 -1.26
C TYR A 39 4.11 20.96 -2.78
N VAL A 40 4.11 19.86 -3.52
CA VAL A 40 4.20 19.84 -4.99
C VAL A 40 2.98 20.54 -5.61
N TYR A 41 1.79 20.34 -5.06
CA TYR A 41 0.59 21.05 -5.48
C TYR A 41 0.66 22.55 -5.18
N SER A 42 0.98 22.94 -3.93
CA SER A 42 0.99 24.34 -3.50
C SER A 42 2.08 25.19 -4.17
N SER A 43 3.19 24.57 -4.55
CA SER A 43 4.29 25.21 -5.29
C SER A 43 4.03 25.32 -6.81
N GLY A 44 2.98 24.67 -7.33
CA GLY A 44 2.70 24.64 -8.77
C GLY A 44 3.60 23.68 -9.57
N LEU A 45 4.50 22.95 -8.92
CA LEU A 45 5.42 22.01 -9.58
C LEU A 45 4.68 20.90 -10.37
N TYR A 46 3.49 20.50 -9.90
CA TYR A 46 2.66 19.50 -10.59
C TYR A 46 2.34 19.90 -12.05
N ILE A 47 2.18 21.20 -12.34
CA ILE A 47 1.92 21.71 -13.69
C ILE A 47 3.12 21.40 -14.58
N THR A 48 4.32 21.79 -14.16
CA THR A 48 5.57 21.51 -14.86
C THR A 48 5.79 20.00 -15.09
N MET A 49 5.42 19.17 -14.11
CA MET A 49 5.54 17.71 -14.23
C MET A 49 4.61 17.16 -15.32
N ILE A 50 3.38 17.67 -15.43
CA ILE A 50 2.42 17.23 -16.44
C ILE A 50 2.85 17.73 -17.81
N GLU A 51 3.17 19.03 -17.97
CA GLU A 51 3.55 19.65 -19.26
C GLU A 51 4.80 19.04 -19.87
N ASN A 52 5.79 18.69 -19.06
CA ASN A 52 7.04 18.08 -19.56
C ASN A 52 7.00 16.53 -19.59
N GLY A 53 5.87 15.91 -19.30
CA GLY A 53 5.73 14.46 -19.32
C GLY A 53 6.44 13.72 -18.17
N PHE A 54 7.01 14.41 -17.18
CA PHE A 54 7.68 13.79 -16.04
C PHE A 54 6.74 12.94 -15.19
N PHE A 55 5.44 13.23 -15.20
CA PHE A 55 4.43 12.45 -14.49
C PHE A 55 4.48 10.96 -14.86
N TRP A 56 4.56 10.65 -16.16
CA TRP A 56 4.65 9.26 -16.63
C TRP A 56 5.96 8.58 -16.26
N GLY A 57 7.04 9.35 -16.26
CA GLY A 57 8.36 8.86 -15.81
C GLY A 57 8.35 8.50 -14.32
N LEU A 58 7.71 9.32 -13.49
CA LEU A 58 7.56 9.04 -12.05
C LEU A 58 6.67 7.82 -11.80
N ALA A 59 5.53 7.70 -12.47
CA ALA A 59 4.65 6.54 -12.36
C ALA A 59 5.37 5.23 -12.76
N LEU A 60 6.20 5.28 -13.80
CA LEU A 60 7.03 4.14 -14.18
C LEU A 60 8.11 3.85 -13.12
N ALA A 61 8.74 4.88 -12.57
CA ALA A 61 9.74 4.72 -11.51
C ALA A 61 9.13 4.07 -10.25
N GLU A 62 7.92 4.47 -9.85
CA GLU A 62 7.18 3.85 -8.75
C GLU A 62 6.98 2.35 -8.99
N LEU A 63 6.51 1.97 -10.17
CA LEU A 63 6.33 0.56 -10.52
C LEU A 63 7.65 -0.22 -10.42
N VAL A 64 8.74 0.34 -10.93
CA VAL A 64 10.07 -0.27 -10.86
C VAL A 64 10.52 -0.43 -9.41
N VAL A 65 10.32 0.58 -8.55
CA VAL A 65 10.70 0.51 -7.13
C VAL A 65 9.91 -0.59 -6.40
N VAL A 66 8.60 -0.72 -6.64
CA VAL A 66 7.78 -1.79 -6.04
C VAL A 66 8.27 -3.17 -6.47
N ILE A 67 8.55 -3.36 -7.77
CA ILE A 67 9.07 -4.62 -8.29
C ILE A 67 10.43 -4.95 -7.67
N LEU A 68 11.36 -3.99 -7.65
CA LEU A 68 12.68 -4.17 -7.05
C LEU A 68 12.60 -4.45 -5.54
N PHE A 69 11.74 -3.75 -4.83
CA PHE A 69 11.47 -3.99 -3.41
C PHE A 69 11.03 -5.43 -3.19
N SER A 70 10.03 -5.90 -3.92
CA SER A 70 9.49 -7.26 -3.80
C SER A 70 10.54 -8.34 -4.13
N LEU A 71 11.29 -8.17 -5.21
CA LEU A 71 12.28 -9.15 -5.67
C LEU A 71 13.54 -9.19 -4.80
N LEU A 72 13.99 -8.04 -4.30
CA LEU A 72 15.25 -7.92 -3.59
C LEU A 72 15.09 -7.91 -2.07
N PHE A 73 13.87 -7.82 -1.56
CA PHE A 73 13.58 -7.69 -0.13
C PHE A 73 14.40 -8.68 0.73
N LYS A 74 14.45 -9.97 0.35
CA LYS A 74 15.17 -11.00 1.11
C LYS A 74 16.68 -10.72 1.22
N LYS A 75 17.26 -10.05 0.23
CA LYS A 75 18.71 -9.81 0.12
C LYS A 75 19.14 -8.47 0.73
N LEU A 76 18.21 -7.54 0.93
CA LEU A 76 18.50 -6.19 1.39
C LEU A 76 18.62 -6.14 2.92
N SER A 77 19.41 -5.18 3.42
CA SER A 77 19.48 -4.89 4.87
C SER A 77 18.20 -4.15 5.34
N PRO A 78 17.86 -4.21 6.66
CA PRO A 78 16.72 -3.45 7.20
C PRO A 78 16.80 -1.95 6.88
N ALA A 79 17.98 -1.35 6.98
CA ALA A 79 18.18 0.07 6.67
C ALA A 79 17.90 0.38 5.20
N THR A 80 18.35 -0.48 4.26
CA THR A 80 18.09 -0.31 2.82
C THR A 80 16.61 -0.43 2.50
N VAL A 81 15.92 -1.40 3.10
CA VAL A 81 14.47 -1.58 2.92
C VAL A 81 13.71 -0.35 3.41
N THR A 82 14.12 0.23 4.55
CA THR A 82 13.54 1.46 5.09
C THR A 82 13.74 2.65 4.15
N VAL A 83 14.95 2.84 3.62
CA VAL A 83 15.23 3.93 2.66
C VAL A 83 14.41 3.76 1.38
N LEU A 84 14.27 2.55 0.87
CA LEU A 84 13.45 2.27 -0.32
C LEU A 84 11.98 2.56 -0.07
N PHE A 85 11.43 2.17 1.09
CA PHE A 85 10.04 2.44 1.45
C PHE A 85 9.75 3.96 1.52
N PHE A 86 10.55 4.72 2.27
CA PHE A 86 10.34 6.16 2.37
C PHE A 86 10.64 6.88 1.04
N GLY A 87 11.65 6.44 0.29
CA GLY A 87 11.92 6.92 -1.06
C GLY A 87 10.71 6.73 -1.97
N TYR A 88 10.09 5.54 -1.92
CA TYR A 88 8.84 5.26 -2.62
C TYR A 88 7.71 6.19 -2.16
N ALA A 89 7.52 6.35 -0.86
CA ALA A 89 6.47 7.21 -0.30
C ALA A 89 6.63 8.68 -0.77
N PHE A 90 7.87 9.19 -0.83
CA PHE A 90 8.14 10.51 -1.42
C PHE A 90 7.82 10.57 -2.91
N LEU A 91 8.25 9.58 -3.71
CA LEU A 91 7.91 9.51 -5.15
C LEU A 91 6.39 9.49 -5.37
N ASN A 92 5.69 8.65 -4.63
CA ASN A 92 4.24 8.57 -4.71
C ASN A 92 3.54 9.88 -4.30
N GLY A 93 4.14 10.66 -3.40
CA GLY A 93 3.68 12.01 -3.10
C GLY A 93 3.71 12.96 -4.30
N PHE A 94 4.71 12.87 -5.18
CA PHE A 94 4.74 13.64 -6.42
C PHE A 94 3.57 13.29 -7.34
N THR A 95 3.31 12.02 -7.58
CA THR A 95 2.19 11.58 -8.43
C THR A 95 0.84 11.88 -7.80
N LEU A 96 0.68 11.71 -6.50
CA LEU A 96 -0.53 12.05 -5.76
C LEU A 96 -0.84 13.55 -5.73
N SER A 97 0.13 14.44 -6.01
CA SER A 97 -0.11 15.89 -6.03
C SER A 97 -1.21 16.31 -7.00
N VAL A 98 -1.39 15.54 -8.09
CA VAL A 98 -2.40 15.82 -9.13
C VAL A 98 -3.82 15.69 -8.58
N ILE A 99 -4.06 14.87 -7.54
CA ILE A 99 -5.40 14.73 -6.97
C ILE A 99 -5.90 16.03 -6.33
N PHE A 100 -5.00 16.86 -5.78
CA PHE A 100 -5.36 18.16 -5.24
C PHE A 100 -5.78 19.17 -6.31
N ALA A 101 -5.34 18.97 -7.55
CA ALA A 101 -5.79 19.76 -8.69
C ALA A 101 -7.10 19.24 -9.28
N ALA A 102 -7.30 17.92 -9.30
CA ALA A 102 -8.43 17.27 -9.95
C ALA A 102 -9.69 17.24 -9.07
N TYR A 103 -9.56 17.09 -7.75
CA TYR A 103 -10.69 16.87 -6.84
C TYR A 103 -10.87 17.98 -5.81
N GLU A 104 -12.12 18.19 -5.37
CA GLU A 104 -12.42 19.05 -4.23
C GLU A 104 -11.73 18.51 -2.95
N MET A 105 -11.23 19.42 -2.09
CA MET A 105 -10.58 19.04 -0.83
C MET A 105 -11.50 18.22 0.08
N SER A 106 -12.79 18.56 0.11
CA SER A 106 -13.81 17.80 0.86
C SER A 106 -13.87 16.34 0.43
N SER A 107 -13.82 16.07 -0.88
CA SER A 107 -13.83 14.72 -1.45
C SER A 107 -12.59 13.94 -1.07
N ILE A 108 -11.41 14.59 -1.09
CA ILE A 108 -10.14 13.97 -0.66
C ILE A 108 -10.24 13.55 0.81
N VAL A 109 -10.74 14.45 1.69
CA VAL A 109 -10.88 14.16 3.12
C VAL A 109 -11.88 13.02 3.38
N TYR A 110 -13.04 13.04 2.70
CA TYR A 110 -14.03 11.97 2.86
C TYR A 110 -13.55 10.63 2.32
N ALA A 111 -12.88 10.62 1.17
CA ALA A 111 -12.27 9.40 0.63
C ALA A 111 -11.20 8.85 1.58
N PHE A 112 -10.35 9.71 2.14
CA PHE A 112 -9.32 9.30 3.11
C PHE A 112 -9.94 8.71 4.39
N ALA A 113 -10.97 9.35 4.94
CA ALA A 113 -11.67 8.86 6.13
C ALA A 113 -12.37 7.52 5.86
N GLY A 114 -13.08 7.39 4.73
CA GLY A 114 -13.73 6.16 4.31
C GLY A 114 -12.73 5.03 4.10
N THR A 115 -11.61 5.30 3.43
CA THR A 115 -10.50 4.36 3.26
C THR A 115 -9.94 3.92 4.60
N SER A 116 -9.68 4.85 5.53
CA SER A 116 -9.14 4.54 6.85
C SER A 116 -10.05 3.61 7.65
N ALA A 117 -11.37 3.84 7.59
CA ALA A 117 -12.35 2.99 8.27
C ALA A 117 -12.40 1.59 7.64
N LEU A 118 -12.52 1.51 6.31
CA LEU A 118 -12.58 0.25 5.58
C LEU A 118 -11.30 -0.57 5.77
N PHE A 119 -10.14 0.06 5.57
CA PHE A 119 -8.83 -0.53 5.75
C PHE A 119 -8.63 -1.06 7.17
N GLY A 120 -8.98 -0.28 8.20
CA GLY A 120 -8.85 -0.68 9.60
C GLY A 120 -9.69 -1.94 9.92
N ILE A 121 -10.91 -2.03 9.39
CA ILE A 121 -11.77 -3.22 9.55
C ILE A 121 -11.12 -4.43 8.87
N LEU A 122 -10.68 -4.29 7.61
CA LEU A 122 -10.10 -5.39 6.83
C LEU A 122 -8.78 -5.89 7.43
N ALA A 123 -7.90 -4.98 7.84
CA ALA A 123 -6.66 -5.32 8.50
C ALA A 123 -6.90 -6.04 9.84
N PHE A 124 -7.87 -5.57 10.63
CA PHE A 124 -8.25 -6.24 11.89
C PHE A 124 -8.79 -7.65 11.64
N LEU A 125 -9.65 -7.83 10.65
CA LEU A 125 -10.18 -9.15 10.29
C LEU A 125 -9.09 -10.08 9.78
N GLY A 126 -8.16 -9.59 8.95
CA GLY A 126 -7.01 -10.34 8.45
C GLY A 126 -6.09 -10.81 9.58
N TYR A 127 -5.82 -9.92 10.54
CA TYR A 127 -5.04 -10.25 11.73
C TYR A 127 -5.71 -11.34 12.61
N LYS A 128 -7.03 -11.29 12.76
CA LYS A 128 -7.81 -12.25 13.55
C LYS A 128 -7.96 -13.62 12.88
N THR A 129 -7.64 -13.73 11.60
CA THR A 129 -7.82 -14.97 10.85
C THR A 129 -6.65 -15.92 11.12
N ASP A 130 -6.96 -17.14 11.55
CA ASP A 130 -6.01 -18.24 11.76
C ASP A 130 -6.07 -19.29 10.63
N LYS A 131 -6.88 -19.05 9.60
CA LYS A 131 -6.99 -19.94 8.44
C LYS A 131 -5.86 -19.69 7.46
N ASP A 132 -5.42 -20.75 6.79
CA ASP A 132 -4.55 -20.63 5.62
C ASP A 132 -5.34 -20.01 4.46
N ILE A 133 -4.98 -18.80 4.09
CA ILE A 133 -5.58 -18.04 3.00
C ILE A 133 -4.59 -17.77 1.85
N SER A 134 -3.51 -18.56 1.75
CA SER A 134 -2.49 -18.41 0.72
C SER A 134 -3.06 -18.52 -0.69
N SER A 135 -3.99 -19.45 -0.91
CA SER A 135 -4.68 -19.61 -2.20
C SER A 135 -5.51 -18.39 -2.56
N PHE A 136 -6.16 -17.75 -1.57
CA PHE A 136 -6.92 -16.53 -1.76
C PHE A 136 -6.00 -15.38 -2.20
N GLY A 137 -4.86 -15.19 -1.53
CA GLY A 137 -3.86 -14.20 -1.93
C GLY A 137 -3.34 -14.42 -3.34
N THR A 138 -3.11 -15.68 -3.75
CA THR A 138 -2.68 -15.99 -5.12
C THR A 138 -3.74 -15.58 -6.15
N ILE A 139 -5.01 -15.87 -5.90
CA ILE A 139 -6.11 -15.49 -6.80
C ILE A 139 -6.20 -13.97 -6.92
N LEU A 140 -6.11 -13.24 -5.81
CA LEU A 140 -6.18 -11.77 -5.80
C LEU A 140 -5.00 -11.14 -6.56
N ASN A 141 -3.79 -11.66 -6.41
CA ASN A 141 -2.63 -11.16 -7.14
C ASN A 141 -2.77 -11.39 -8.66
N VAL A 142 -3.28 -12.55 -9.08
CA VAL A 142 -3.56 -12.80 -10.50
C VAL A 142 -4.67 -11.87 -11.00
N ALA A 143 -5.74 -11.68 -10.23
CA ALA A 143 -6.83 -10.76 -10.57
C ALA A 143 -6.32 -9.30 -10.67
N LEU A 144 -5.41 -8.89 -9.79
CA LEU A 144 -4.77 -7.57 -9.85
C LEU A 144 -3.99 -7.38 -11.14
N ILE A 145 -3.17 -8.36 -11.54
CA ILE A 145 -2.40 -8.29 -12.79
C ILE A 145 -3.34 -8.16 -13.99
N ILE A 146 -4.42 -8.95 -14.03
CA ILE A 146 -5.44 -8.86 -15.08
C ILE A 146 -6.10 -7.48 -15.08
N GLY A 147 -6.48 -6.96 -13.90
CA GLY A 147 -7.06 -5.63 -13.75
C GLY A 147 -6.13 -4.52 -14.27
N LEU A 148 -4.84 -4.58 -13.94
CA LEU A 148 -3.84 -3.63 -14.44
C LEU A 148 -3.68 -3.69 -15.96
N VAL A 149 -3.65 -4.89 -16.55
CA VAL A 149 -3.59 -5.07 -18.01
C VAL A 149 -4.83 -4.49 -18.66
N LEU A 150 -6.03 -4.75 -18.12
CA LEU A 150 -7.27 -4.19 -18.65
C LEU A 150 -7.33 -2.66 -18.51
N THR A 151 -6.82 -2.10 -17.40
CA THR A 151 -6.69 -0.65 -17.22
C THR A 151 -5.76 -0.06 -18.29
N PHE A 152 -4.62 -0.70 -18.55
CA PHE A 152 -3.70 -0.27 -19.60
C PHE A 152 -4.34 -0.33 -20.99
N ILE A 153 -5.08 -1.37 -21.31
CA ILE A 153 -5.83 -1.48 -22.57
C ILE A 153 -6.88 -0.37 -22.66
N ASN A 154 -7.57 -0.06 -21.55
CA ASN A 154 -8.62 0.96 -21.57
C ASN A 154 -8.09 2.38 -21.77
N LEU A 155 -6.81 2.65 -21.52
CA LEU A 155 -6.18 3.93 -21.90
C LEU A 155 -6.25 4.20 -23.43
N PHE A 156 -6.29 3.14 -24.23
CA PHE A 156 -6.40 3.25 -25.70
C PHE A 156 -7.85 3.14 -26.20
N VAL A 157 -8.71 2.42 -25.46
CA VAL A 157 -10.14 2.23 -25.80
C VAL A 157 -10.97 3.44 -25.37
N GLY A 158 -10.64 4.05 -24.23
CA GLY A 158 -11.34 5.22 -23.68
C GLY A 158 -12.78 4.94 -23.24
N SER A 159 -13.08 3.70 -22.78
CA SER A 159 -14.44 3.32 -22.36
C SER A 159 -14.70 3.72 -20.92
N THR A 160 -15.56 4.71 -20.69
CA THR A 160 -16.00 5.14 -19.36
C THR A 160 -16.68 4.01 -18.57
N PHE A 161 -17.44 3.14 -19.23
CA PHE A 161 -18.04 1.98 -18.56
C PHE A 161 -16.97 1.03 -18.02
N LEU A 162 -15.92 0.78 -18.82
CA LEU A 162 -14.83 -0.08 -18.40
C LEU A 162 -14.00 0.56 -17.28
N ASP A 163 -13.81 1.89 -17.29
CA ASP A 163 -13.15 2.60 -16.20
C ASP A 163 -13.88 2.37 -14.86
N ILE A 164 -15.17 2.62 -14.84
CA ILE A 164 -15.99 2.44 -13.62
C ILE A 164 -15.99 0.98 -13.17
N ALA A 165 -16.13 0.03 -14.09
CA ALA A 165 -16.11 -1.39 -13.77
C ALA A 165 -14.77 -1.84 -13.20
N LEU A 166 -13.66 -1.34 -13.75
CA LEU A 166 -12.32 -1.62 -13.26
C LEU A 166 -12.07 -0.97 -11.90
N ASP A 167 -12.56 0.24 -11.66
CA ASP A 167 -12.45 0.89 -10.36
C ASP A 167 -13.11 0.06 -9.25
N TRP A 168 -14.33 -0.44 -9.48
CA TRP A 168 -15.00 -1.34 -8.53
C TRP A 168 -14.27 -2.66 -8.35
N ALA A 169 -13.82 -3.27 -9.45
CA ALA A 169 -13.10 -4.55 -9.40
C ALA A 169 -11.77 -4.43 -8.65
N ILE A 170 -10.98 -3.40 -8.96
CA ILE A 170 -9.68 -3.16 -8.32
C ILE A 170 -9.87 -2.77 -6.85
N LEU A 171 -10.89 -1.98 -6.50
CA LEU A 171 -11.25 -1.69 -5.12
C LEU A 171 -11.50 -2.98 -4.33
N ALA A 172 -12.33 -3.88 -4.88
CA ALA A 172 -12.62 -5.16 -4.24
C ALA A 172 -11.37 -6.04 -4.09
N ILE A 173 -10.48 -6.04 -5.08
CA ILE A 173 -9.20 -6.77 -5.04
C ILE A 173 -8.31 -6.22 -3.91
N PHE A 174 -8.13 -4.89 -3.80
CA PHE A 174 -7.30 -4.31 -2.74
C PHE A 174 -7.92 -4.45 -1.35
N CYS A 175 -9.24 -4.46 -1.22
CA CYS A 175 -9.90 -4.85 0.03
C CYS A 175 -9.54 -6.29 0.43
N GLY A 176 -9.55 -7.21 -0.52
CA GLY A 176 -9.13 -8.59 -0.29
C GLY A 176 -7.65 -8.73 0.02
N LEU A 177 -6.80 -7.95 -0.67
CA LEU A 177 -5.34 -7.93 -0.44
C LEU A 177 -5.02 -7.39 0.95
N THR A 178 -5.64 -6.32 1.41
CA THR A 178 -5.46 -5.79 2.78
C THR A 178 -5.74 -6.86 3.85
N PHE A 179 -6.83 -7.61 3.69
CA PHE A 179 -7.16 -8.73 4.56
C PHE A 179 -6.08 -9.83 4.50
N TYR A 180 -5.65 -10.20 3.30
CA TYR A 180 -4.63 -11.22 3.06
C TYR A 180 -3.26 -10.79 3.56
N ASP A 181 -2.80 -9.58 3.23
CA ASP A 181 -1.46 -9.11 3.57
C ASP A 181 -1.28 -8.93 5.07
N MET A 182 -2.32 -8.51 5.78
CA MET A 182 -2.27 -8.46 7.24
C MET A 182 -2.11 -9.85 7.86
N ASN A 183 -2.83 -10.85 7.36
CA ASN A 183 -2.66 -12.24 7.79
C ASN A 183 -1.27 -12.79 7.43
N LYS A 184 -0.78 -12.52 6.23
CA LYS A 184 0.56 -12.89 5.76
C LYS A 184 1.66 -12.32 6.64
N ILE A 185 1.58 -11.03 7.02
CA ILE A 185 2.55 -10.37 7.91
C ILE A 185 2.56 -11.07 9.27
N LYS A 186 1.39 -11.38 9.85
CA LYS A 186 1.25 -12.15 11.09
C LYS A 186 1.95 -13.51 10.99
N VAL A 187 1.63 -14.29 9.95
CA VAL A 187 2.20 -15.63 9.72
C VAL A 187 3.71 -15.57 9.52
N MET A 188 4.21 -14.56 8.79
CA MET A 188 5.66 -14.37 8.59
C MET A 188 6.37 -14.05 9.90
N HIS A 189 5.76 -13.27 10.79
CA HIS A 189 6.29 -12.97 12.12
C HIS A 189 6.33 -14.22 12.99
N GLU A 190 5.22 -14.95 13.09
CA GLU A 190 5.12 -16.19 13.87
C GLU A 190 6.11 -17.26 13.38
N ALA A 191 6.39 -17.30 12.09
CA ALA A 191 7.39 -18.20 11.49
C ALA A 191 8.86 -17.74 11.65
N GLY A 192 9.12 -16.55 12.23
CA GLY A 192 10.47 -16.00 12.33
C GLY A 192 11.14 -15.82 10.96
N PHE A 193 10.38 -15.39 9.94
CA PHE A 193 10.83 -15.38 8.55
C PHE A 193 12.02 -14.46 8.28
N CYS A 194 12.13 -13.35 8.99
CA CYS A 194 13.23 -12.40 8.95
C CYS A 194 13.27 -11.56 10.23
N ASP A 195 14.27 -10.71 10.34
CA ASP A 195 14.40 -9.70 11.40
C ASP A 195 13.13 -8.83 11.50
N ASP A 196 12.66 -8.58 12.73
CA ASP A 196 11.40 -7.85 12.99
C ASP A 196 11.43 -6.45 12.39
N GLU A 197 12.55 -5.72 12.48
CA GLU A 197 12.67 -4.38 11.90
C GLU A 197 12.45 -4.40 10.39
N LYS A 198 12.96 -5.42 9.72
CA LYS A 198 12.78 -5.63 8.30
C LYS A 198 11.35 -6.01 7.96
N LEU A 199 10.73 -6.87 8.79
CA LEU A 199 9.34 -7.28 8.62
C LEU A 199 8.37 -6.11 8.82
N TYR A 200 8.63 -5.21 9.78
CA TYR A 200 7.83 -3.99 9.98
C TYR A 200 7.80 -3.12 8.73
N VAL A 201 8.94 -2.94 8.08
CA VAL A 201 9.00 -2.12 6.85
C VAL A 201 8.37 -2.84 5.67
N TYR A 202 8.55 -4.16 5.57
CA TYR A 202 7.88 -4.96 4.55
C TYR A 202 6.36 -4.86 4.66
N GLY A 203 5.83 -5.10 5.85
CA GLY A 203 4.41 -4.97 6.12
C GLY A 203 3.90 -3.54 5.88
N ALA A 204 4.69 -2.53 6.28
CA ALA A 204 4.34 -1.14 6.03
C ALA A 204 4.23 -0.82 4.54
N MET A 205 5.11 -1.36 3.69
CA MET A 205 5.07 -1.18 2.24
C MET A 205 3.84 -1.84 1.62
N GLU A 206 3.56 -3.11 1.95
CA GLU A 206 2.39 -3.85 1.43
C GLU A 206 1.09 -3.11 1.81
N LEU A 207 0.90 -2.84 3.11
CA LEU A 207 -0.30 -2.18 3.61
C LEU A 207 -0.44 -0.71 3.14
N TYR A 208 0.67 -0.02 2.93
CA TYR A 208 0.68 1.32 2.33
C TYR A 208 0.18 1.28 0.89
N LEU A 209 0.64 0.33 0.09
CA LEU A 209 0.19 0.15 -1.30
C LEU A 209 -1.31 -0.14 -1.36
N ASP A 210 -1.79 -1.03 -0.49
CA ASP A 210 -3.22 -1.32 -0.39
C ASP A 210 -4.04 -0.08 -0.05
N PHE A 211 -3.60 0.66 0.98
CA PHE A 211 -4.28 1.87 1.43
C PHE A 211 -4.39 2.92 0.32
N ILE A 212 -3.27 3.23 -0.33
CA ILE A 212 -3.25 4.24 -1.41
C ILE A 212 -4.14 3.81 -2.57
N ASN A 213 -4.12 2.53 -2.95
CA ASN A 213 -4.96 2.05 -4.03
C ASN A 213 -6.45 2.06 -3.68
N ILE A 214 -6.85 1.66 -2.46
CA ILE A 214 -8.23 1.78 -1.98
C ILE A 214 -8.64 3.26 -1.98
N PHE A 215 -7.80 4.15 -1.46
CA PHE A 215 -8.06 5.60 -1.43
C PHE A 215 -8.30 6.17 -2.82
N LEU A 216 -7.43 5.85 -3.78
CA LEU A 216 -7.55 6.34 -5.14
C LEU A 216 -8.83 5.82 -5.83
N ARG A 217 -9.22 4.55 -5.60
CA ARG A 217 -10.47 4.01 -6.16
C ARG A 217 -11.71 4.62 -5.52
N ILE A 218 -11.73 4.81 -4.20
CA ILE A 218 -12.82 5.51 -3.51
C ILE A 218 -12.92 6.96 -4.01
N LEU A 219 -11.79 7.64 -4.17
CA LEU A 219 -11.77 9.02 -4.68
C LEU A 219 -12.25 9.09 -6.14
N SER A 220 -11.84 8.14 -7.00
CA SER A 220 -12.30 8.05 -8.39
C SER A 220 -13.81 7.82 -8.50
N LEU A 221 -14.35 6.91 -7.67
CA LEU A 221 -15.76 6.52 -7.71
C LEU A 221 -16.72 7.54 -7.11
N PHE A 222 -16.30 8.26 -6.07
CA PHE A 222 -17.18 9.10 -5.25
C PHE A 222 -16.73 10.55 -5.13
N GLY A 223 -15.53 10.88 -5.60
CA GLY A 223 -14.99 12.23 -5.52
C GLY A 223 -15.67 13.18 -6.52
N LYS A 224 -15.81 14.44 -6.11
CA LYS A 224 -16.22 15.51 -6.99
C LYS A 224 -15.00 16.16 -7.59
N ASN A 225 -14.99 16.30 -8.90
CA ASN A 225 -13.97 17.04 -9.63
C ASN A 225 -14.09 18.55 -9.31
N LYS A 226 -12.95 19.23 -9.35
CA LYS A 226 -12.93 20.70 -9.38
C LYS A 226 -13.40 21.17 -10.76
N ASP A 227 -14.28 22.19 -10.76
CA ASP A 227 -14.68 22.92 -11.95
C ASP A 227 -13.54 23.76 -12.52
#